data_aeefd03313f9701a7ab54436f9020b5a
#
_entry.id   aeefd03313f9701a7ab54436f9020b5a
#
_cell.length_a   1.000
_cell.length_b   1.000
_cell.length_c   1.000
_cell.angle_alpha   90.00
_cell.angle_beta   90.00
_cell.angle_gamma   90.00
#
_symmetry.space_group_name_H-M   'P 1'
#
loop_
_entity.id
_entity.type
_entity.pdbx_description
1 polymer ?
#
loop_
_entity_poly.entity_id
_entity_poly.type
_entity_poly.pdbx_seq_one_letter_code
_entity_poly.pdbx_strand_id
1 'polypeptide(L)'
;TMRQRADRLVISVKLVRDVLAIVSREYATTLDETSLSYERFLRHLQFFAQRALDPEAGQVSDDQLFLIEARHYPKAFACADTIAAHLSSQYGIKVTDAEKSYLAYHIVNLLGEPGPQDKK
;
A
#
# COMPACT_ATOMS: atom_id res chain seq x y z
N THR A 1 -0.25 12.13 -23.59
CA THR A 1 0.48 13.36 -23.84
C THR A 1 1.47 13.63 -22.71
N MET A 2 2.37 14.53 -22.96
CA MET A 2 3.33 14.94 -21.94
C MET A 2 2.63 15.54 -20.72
N ARG A 3 1.59 16.30 -20.96
CA ARG A 3 0.84 16.93 -19.89
C ARG A 3 0.18 15.86 -19.00
N GLN A 4 -0.41 14.86 -19.62
CA GLN A 4 -1.05 13.79 -18.87
C GLN A 4 -0.05 13.01 -18.04
N ARG A 5 1.14 12.80 -18.58
CA ARG A 5 2.19 12.12 -17.81
C ARG A 5 2.63 12.95 -16.62
N ALA A 6 2.79 14.25 -16.84
CA ALA A 6 3.20 15.13 -15.75
C ALA A 6 2.14 15.15 -14.65
N ASP A 7 0.87 15.22 -15.05
CA ASP A 7 -0.21 15.21 -14.09
C ASP A 7 -0.24 13.92 -13.28
N ARG A 8 -0.04 12.78 -13.95
CA ARG A 8 -0.02 11.50 -13.25
C ARG A 8 1.15 11.41 -12.28
N LEU A 9 2.28 11.97 -12.65
CA LEU A 9 3.43 11.98 -11.75
C LEU A 9 3.15 12.75 -10.47
N VAL A 10 2.55 13.93 -10.62
CA VAL A 10 2.21 14.74 -9.46
C VAL A 10 1.24 14.00 -8.56
N ILE A 11 0.21 13.41 -9.16
CA ILE A 11 -0.78 12.67 -8.38
C ILE A 11 -0.15 11.45 -7.73
N SER A 12 0.75 10.78 -8.44
CA SER A 12 1.44 9.61 -7.93
C SER A 12 2.24 9.96 -6.66
N VAL A 13 2.96 11.06 -6.68
CA VAL A 13 3.75 11.49 -5.53
C VAL A 13 2.81 11.79 -4.35
N LYS A 14 1.73 12.49 -4.63
CA LYS A 14 0.78 12.83 -3.57
C LYS A 14 0.14 11.58 -2.99
N LEU A 15 -0.23 10.64 -3.84
CA LEU A 15 -0.84 9.39 -3.42
C LEU A 15 0.10 8.62 -2.50
N VAL A 16 1.36 8.49 -2.89
CA VAL A 16 2.34 7.78 -2.08
C VAL A 16 2.51 8.45 -0.72
N ARG A 17 2.57 9.78 -0.69
CA ARG A 17 2.69 10.51 0.56
C ARG A 17 1.47 10.29 1.46
N ASP A 18 0.28 10.26 0.86
CA ASP A 18 -0.93 10.01 1.62
C ASP A 18 -0.89 8.62 2.27
N VAL A 19 -0.46 7.62 1.51
CA VAL A 19 -0.39 6.26 2.03
C VAL A 19 0.61 6.17 3.18
N LEU A 20 1.77 6.78 3.02
CA LEU A 20 2.78 6.76 4.09
C LEU A 20 2.25 7.44 5.35
N ALA A 21 1.51 8.53 5.19
CA ALA A 21 0.93 9.23 6.33
C ALA A 21 -0.11 8.37 7.04
N ILE A 22 -0.92 7.64 6.26
CA ILE A 22 -1.92 6.76 6.85
C ILE A 22 -1.26 5.65 7.64
N VAL A 23 -0.23 5.02 7.07
CA VAL A 23 0.48 3.94 7.76
C VAL A 23 1.09 4.45 9.06
N SER A 24 1.74 5.60 9.00
CA SER A 24 2.36 6.19 10.18
C SER A 24 1.32 6.46 11.27
N ARG A 25 0.18 6.98 10.87
CA ARG A 25 -0.89 7.30 11.82
C ARG A 25 -1.52 6.03 12.41
N GLU A 26 -1.81 5.05 11.55
CA GLU A 26 -2.47 3.83 12.01
C GLU A 26 -1.58 3.04 12.97
N TYR A 27 -0.29 3.12 12.77
CA TYR A 27 0.65 2.41 13.65
C TYR A 27 1.24 3.31 14.74
N ALA A 28 0.82 4.57 14.78
CA ALA A 28 1.27 5.53 15.79
C ALA A 28 2.80 5.53 15.89
N THR A 29 3.47 5.62 14.75
CA THR A 29 4.92 5.57 14.73
C THR A 29 5.45 6.49 13.63
N THR A 30 6.71 6.87 13.78
CA THR A 30 7.42 7.60 12.75
C THR A 30 8.21 6.58 11.94
N LEU A 31 8.02 6.60 10.62
CA LEU A 31 8.70 5.66 9.76
C LEU A 31 10.16 6.05 9.60
N ASP A 32 11.03 5.05 9.69
CA ASP A 32 12.48 5.26 9.57
C ASP A 32 12.88 5.30 8.10
N GLU A 33 13.01 6.51 7.58
CA GLU A 33 13.27 6.70 6.16
C GLU A 33 14.67 6.29 5.74
N THR A 34 15.53 5.99 6.71
CA THR A 34 16.88 5.54 6.39
C THR A 34 17.00 4.03 6.30
N SER A 35 15.95 3.30 6.62
CA SER A 35 16.02 1.85 6.64
C SER A 35 15.81 1.27 5.24
N LEU A 36 16.37 0.10 5.05
CA LEU A 36 16.19 -0.64 3.81
C LEU A 36 14.73 -1.05 3.63
N SER A 37 14.07 -1.39 4.72
CA SER A 37 12.65 -1.76 4.67
C SER A 37 11.80 -0.61 4.17
N TYR A 38 12.12 0.62 4.60
CA TYR A 38 11.39 1.79 4.12
C TYR A 38 11.62 1.99 2.63
N GLU A 39 12.85 1.85 2.17
CA GLU A 39 13.16 1.98 0.75
C GLU A 39 12.36 0.99 -0.09
N ARG A 40 12.28 -0.24 0.38
CA ARG A 40 11.50 -1.26 -0.31
C ARG A 40 10.02 -0.92 -0.34
N PHE A 41 9.51 -0.51 0.80
CA PHE A 41 8.10 -0.14 0.89
C PHE A 41 7.79 1.01 -0.05
N LEU A 42 8.64 2.04 -0.05
CA LEU A 42 8.46 3.19 -0.93
C LEU A 42 8.43 2.75 -2.40
N ARG A 43 9.35 1.88 -2.79
CA ARG A 43 9.40 1.40 -4.16
C ARG A 43 8.11 0.65 -4.54
N HIS A 44 7.63 -0.19 -3.63
CA HIS A 44 6.40 -0.93 -3.91
C HIS A 44 5.20 -0.01 -3.99
N LEU A 45 5.18 1.05 -3.18
CA LEU A 45 4.11 2.04 -3.27
C LEU A 45 4.15 2.78 -4.59
N GLN A 46 5.35 3.07 -5.09
CA GLN A 46 5.48 3.75 -6.39
C GLN A 46 4.94 2.86 -7.51
N PHE A 47 5.24 1.57 -7.48
CA PHE A 47 4.68 0.64 -8.45
C PHE A 47 3.16 0.55 -8.31
N PHE A 48 2.68 0.51 -7.09
CA PHE A 48 1.25 0.47 -6.84
C PHE A 48 0.57 1.72 -7.44
N ALA A 49 1.15 2.89 -7.20
CA ALA A 49 0.59 4.13 -7.71
C ALA A 49 0.55 4.14 -9.25
N GLN A 50 1.59 3.63 -9.88
CA GLN A 50 1.61 3.53 -11.33
C GLN A 50 0.47 2.68 -11.85
N ARG A 51 0.25 1.52 -11.23
CA ARG A 51 -0.84 0.65 -11.66
C ARG A 51 -2.19 1.30 -11.43
N ALA A 52 -2.33 1.97 -10.28
CA ALA A 52 -3.61 2.56 -9.92
C ALA A 52 -4.01 3.72 -10.83
N LEU A 53 -3.03 4.46 -11.34
CA LEU A 53 -3.28 5.65 -12.12
C LEU A 53 -3.21 5.41 -13.62
N ASP A 54 -2.77 4.24 -14.05
CA ASP A 54 -2.62 3.92 -15.46
C ASP A 54 -3.48 2.71 -15.77
N PRO A 55 -4.63 2.90 -16.44
CA PRO A 55 -5.52 1.79 -16.73
C PRO A 55 -4.87 0.68 -17.55
N GLU A 56 -3.80 1.01 -18.27
CA GLU A 56 -3.15 0.02 -19.15
C GLU A 56 -1.97 -0.67 -18.50
N ALA A 57 -1.64 -0.30 -17.27
CA ALA A 57 -0.48 -0.90 -16.60
C ALA A 57 -0.73 -2.31 -16.10
N GLY A 58 -1.99 -2.73 -16.09
CA GLY A 58 -2.35 -4.02 -15.53
C GLY A 58 -2.46 -3.94 -14.03
N GLN A 59 -2.80 -5.06 -13.44
CA GLN A 59 -2.98 -5.14 -12.01
C GLN A 59 -2.07 -6.20 -11.44
N VAL A 60 -1.89 -6.14 -10.12
CA VAL A 60 -1.13 -7.18 -9.45
C VAL A 60 -1.85 -8.51 -9.67
N SER A 61 -1.09 -9.55 -9.94
CA SER A 61 -1.66 -10.88 -10.15
C SER A 61 -2.44 -11.30 -8.93
N ASP A 62 -3.48 -12.07 -9.17
CA ASP A 62 -4.21 -12.67 -8.07
C ASP A 62 -3.30 -13.70 -7.43
N ASP A 63 -2.68 -13.32 -6.34
CA ASP A 63 -1.71 -14.15 -5.66
C ASP A 63 -2.34 -14.70 -4.39
N GLN A 64 -2.71 -15.96 -4.43
CA GLN A 64 -3.34 -16.59 -3.28
C GLN A 64 -2.45 -16.56 -2.05
N LEU A 65 -1.16 -16.60 -2.27
CA LEU A 65 -0.22 -16.55 -1.17
C LEU A 65 -0.28 -15.21 -0.45
N PHE A 66 -0.37 -14.11 -1.19
CA PHE A 66 -0.54 -12.79 -0.60
C PHE A 66 -1.81 -12.75 0.25
N LEU A 67 -2.91 -13.25 -0.30
CA LEU A 67 -4.18 -13.22 0.40
C LEU A 67 -4.11 -13.99 1.72
N ILE A 68 -3.48 -15.15 1.68
CA ILE A 68 -3.35 -15.98 2.88
C ILE A 68 -2.50 -15.26 3.92
N GLU A 69 -1.36 -14.73 3.50
CA GLU A 69 -0.46 -14.03 4.39
C GLU A 69 -1.15 -12.84 5.06
N ALA A 70 -1.84 -12.05 4.27
CA ALA A 70 -2.48 -10.85 4.79
C ALA A 70 -3.54 -11.17 5.83
N ARG A 71 -4.22 -12.29 5.69
CA ARG A 71 -5.27 -12.67 6.63
C ARG A 71 -4.74 -13.01 8.01
N HIS A 72 -3.49 -13.39 8.08
CA HIS A 72 -2.85 -13.66 9.37
C HIS A 72 -2.40 -12.40 10.08
N TYR A 73 -2.55 -11.25 9.43
CA TYR A 73 -2.08 -9.98 9.97
C TYR A 73 -3.21 -8.95 9.94
N PRO A 74 -4.18 -9.10 10.85
CA PRO A 74 -5.39 -8.27 10.81
C PRO A 74 -5.12 -6.78 10.90
N LYS A 75 -4.09 -6.36 11.62
CA LYS A 75 -3.80 -4.94 11.73
C LYS A 75 -3.34 -4.36 10.40
N ALA A 76 -2.46 -5.07 9.72
CA ALA A 76 -1.98 -4.61 8.42
C ALA A 76 -3.12 -4.60 7.41
N PHE A 77 -3.97 -5.60 7.46
CA PHE A 77 -5.10 -5.66 6.54
C PHE A 77 -6.10 -4.55 6.81
N ALA A 78 -6.34 -4.23 8.09
CA ALA A 78 -7.19 -3.11 8.44
C ALA A 78 -6.61 -1.79 7.95
N CYS A 79 -5.29 -1.65 8.05
CA CYS A 79 -4.62 -0.46 7.53
C CYS A 79 -4.78 -0.37 6.01
N ALA A 80 -4.64 -1.50 5.32
CA ALA A 80 -4.85 -1.53 3.87
C ALA A 80 -6.28 -1.14 3.51
N ASP A 81 -7.26 -1.54 4.31
CA ASP A 81 -8.64 -1.13 4.09
C ASP A 81 -8.80 0.38 4.24
N THR A 82 -8.15 0.97 5.24
CA THR A 82 -8.19 2.41 5.44
C THR A 82 -7.57 3.13 4.24
N ILE A 83 -6.46 2.62 3.75
CA ILE A 83 -5.82 3.17 2.56
C ILE A 83 -6.77 3.09 1.38
N ALA A 84 -7.39 1.94 1.18
CA ALA A 84 -8.30 1.74 0.06
C ALA A 84 -9.47 2.73 0.12
N ALA A 85 -10.03 2.94 1.30
CA ALA A 85 -11.13 3.89 1.47
C ALA A 85 -10.68 5.30 1.13
N HIS A 86 -9.49 5.68 1.56
CA HIS A 86 -8.96 7.00 1.28
C HIS A 86 -8.74 7.20 -0.22
N LEU A 87 -8.16 6.21 -0.88
CA LEU A 87 -7.89 6.33 -2.31
C LEU A 87 -9.16 6.37 -3.12
N SER A 88 -10.18 5.63 -2.69
CA SER A 88 -11.47 5.70 -3.35
C SER A 88 -12.10 7.08 -3.19
N SER A 89 -12.06 7.61 -1.99
CA SER A 89 -12.68 8.89 -1.66
C SER A 89 -11.97 10.07 -2.31
N GLN A 90 -10.65 10.07 -2.27
CA GLN A 90 -9.87 11.23 -2.70
C GLN A 90 -9.45 11.17 -4.17
N TYR A 91 -9.32 9.98 -4.72
CA TYR A 91 -8.80 9.84 -6.08
C TYR A 91 -9.71 9.05 -7.00
N GLY A 92 -10.80 8.52 -6.47
CA GLY A 92 -11.70 7.71 -7.27
C GLY A 92 -11.08 6.39 -7.71
N ILE A 93 -10.07 5.92 -6.98
CA ILE A 93 -9.37 4.70 -7.31
C ILE A 93 -10.04 3.53 -6.61
N LYS A 94 -10.32 2.47 -7.35
CA LYS A 94 -10.87 1.26 -6.76
C LYS A 94 -9.73 0.29 -6.48
N VAL A 95 -9.52 -0.02 -5.23
CA VAL A 95 -8.46 -0.92 -4.81
C VAL A 95 -9.04 -2.32 -4.68
N THR A 96 -8.51 -3.25 -5.46
CA THR A 96 -8.99 -4.64 -5.45
C THR A 96 -8.49 -5.36 -4.21
N ASP A 97 -9.08 -6.53 -3.96
CA ASP A 97 -8.63 -7.36 -2.82
C ASP A 97 -7.18 -7.77 -2.98
N ALA A 98 -6.75 -8.08 -4.21
CA ALA A 98 -5.36 -8.43 -4.46
C ALA A 98 -4.43 -7.27 -4.13
N GLU A 99 -4.83 -6.05 -4.49
CA GLU A 99 -4.02 -4.88 -4.18
C GLU A 99 -3.99 -4.59 -2.70
N LYS A 100 -5.11 -4.81 -2.00
CA LYS A 100 -5.11 -4.64 -0.54
C LYS A 100 -4.14 -5.62 0.12
N SER A 101 -4.15 -6.86 -0.36
CA SER A 101 -3.24 -7.87 0.17
C SER A 101 -1.79 -7.50 -0.10
N TYR A 102 -1.53 -6.95 -1.28
CA TYR A 102 -0.21 -6.46 -1.64
C TYR A 102 0.26 -5.39 -0.65
N LEU A 103 -0.61 -4.43 -0.38
CA LEU A 103 -0.29 -3.37 0.57
C LEU A 103 -0.07 -3.91 1.97
N ALA A 104 -0.97 -4.79 2.43
CA ALA A 104 -0.86 -5.35 3.76
C ALA A 104 0.44 -6.14 3.93
N TYR A 105 0.79 -6.93 2.93
CA TYR A 105 2.01 -7.71 2.97
C TYR A 105 3.24 -6.82 3.15
N HIS A 106 3.29 -5.72 2.40
CA HIS A 106 4.43 -4.83 2.49
C HIS A 106 4.44 -4.01 3.78
N ILE A 107 3.26 -3.71 4.31
CA ILE A 107 3.18 -3.05 5.62
C ILE A 107 3.75 -3.96 6.70
N VAL A 108 3.42 -5.26 6.66
CA VAL A 108 3.98 -6.21 7.61
C VAL A 108 5.49 -6.26 7.51
N ASN A 109 6.01 -6.27 6.28
CA ASN A 109 7.44 -6.31 6.08
C ASN A 109 8.14 -5.07 6.62
N LEU A 110 7.45 -3.94 6.59
CA LEU A 110 8.03 -2.69 7.08
C LEU A 110 7.95 -2.58 8.60
N LEU A 111 6.81 -2.90 9.17
CA LEU A 111 6.54 -2.60 10.58
C LEU A 111 6.41 -3.84 11.45
N GLY A 112 6.21 -4.99 10.84
CA GLY A 112 6.01 -6.20 11.59
C GLY A 112 4.63 -6.22 12.25
N GLU A 113 4.18 -7.41 12.53
CA GLU A 113 2.94 -7.62 13.26
C GLU A 113 2.95 -9.05 13.73
N PRO A 114 2.70 -9.32 15.01
CA PRO A 114 2.67 -10.72 15.46
C PRO A 114 1.56 -11.47 14.76
N GLY A 115 1.89 -12.64 14.22
CA GLY A 115 0.88 -13.49 13.65
C GLY A 115 0.04 -14.14 14.75
N PRO A 116 -1.03 -14.85 14.38
CA PRO A 116 -1.87 -15.47 15.37
C PRO A 116 -1.13 -16.44 16.29
N GLN A 117 -0.15 -17.12 15.77
CA GLN A 117 0.59 -18.10 16.56
C GLN A 117 1.53 -17.46 17.56
N ASP A 118 1.76 -16.16 17.49
CA ASP A 118 2.63 -15.46 18.41
C ASP A 118 1.93 -15.03 19.68
N LYS A 119 0.65 -15.23 19.73
CA LYS A 119 -0.12 -14.89 20.92
C LYS A 119 -0.05 -16.01 21.90
N LYS A 120 0.37 -15.74 23.04
CA LYS A 120 0.47 -16.77 24.06
C LYS A 120 -0.26 -16.36 25.29
#